data_16b9cb3ec185421f89a43c18c0aea9b5
#
_entry.id   16b9cb3ec185421f89a43c18c0aea9b5
#
_cell.length_a   1.000
_cell.length_b   1.000
_cell.length_c   1.000
_cell.angle_alpha   90.00
_cell.angle_beta   90.00
_cell.angle_gamma   90.00
#
_symmetry.space_group_name_H-M   'P 1'
#
loop_
_entity.id
_entity.type
_entity.pdbx_description
1 polymer ?
#
loop_
_entity_poly.entity_id
_entity_poly.type
_entity_poly.pdbx_seq_one_letter_code
_entity_poly.pdbx_strand_id
1 'polypeptide(L)'
;MPLWRLLIMAGSIVSLRLCLGSREPMKEVAQANFLTGQGMEGDRHMRSDGLRLKRQVLVMDVETLNHFDLEPGQVRENITLKGLDLSTISAGDRVSLGADVVLEITGDCEPCSRMDEIRPGLKEEIDGKRGLLAFVEKGGVVSVGSEVGINTFQL
;
A
#
# COMPACT_ATOMS: atom_id res chain seq x y z
N MET A 1 14.21 25.22 12.15
CA MET A 1 14.74 25.03 10.80
C MET A 1 13.87 24.06 10.01
N PRO A 2 13.26 24.46 8.92
CA PRO A 2 12.47 23.52 8.14
C PRO A 2 13.37 22.49 7.48
N LEU A 3 12.99 21.24 7.59
CA LEU A 3 13.57 20.18 6.78
C LEU A 3 12.97 20.31 5.38
N TRP A 4 13.82 20.27 4.38
CA TRP A 4 13.35 20.29 3.02
C TRP A 4 12.72 18.96 2.67
N ARG A 5 11.47 19.02 2.24
CA ARG A 5 10.79 17.86 1.68
C ARG A 5 10.96 17.87 0.19
N LEU A 6 11.48 16.78 -0.32
CA LEU A 6 11.56 16.56 -1.75
C LEU A 6 10.50 15.54 -2.15
N LEU A 7 9.57 15.98 -2.99
CA LEU A 7 8.59 15.08 -3.61
C LEU A 7 9.17 14.58 -4.92
N ILE A 8 9.39 13.27 -4.99
CA ILE A 8 9.85 12.61 -6.21
C ILE A 8 8.69 11.80 -6.77
N MET A 9 8.20 12.20 -7.95
CA MET A 9 7.18 11.45 -8.68
C MET A 9 7.87 10.31 -9.41
N ALA A 10 7.65 9.09 -8.98
CA ALA A 10 8.43 7.95 -9.44
C ALA A 10 7.59 6.81 -10.01
N GLY A 11 6.27 6.85 -9.91
CA GLY A 11 5.47 5.74 -10.35
C GLY A 11 4.01 6.09 -10.55
N SER A 12 3.20 5.05 -10.71
CA SER A 12 1.76 5.19 -10.88
C SER A 12 1.01 4.02 -10.26
N ILE A 13 -0.29 4.21 -10.03
CA ILE A 13 -1.16 3.18 -9.51
C ILE A 13 -1.61 2.26 -10.64
N VAL A 14 -1.30 0.96 -10.50
CA VAL A 14 -1.71 -0.08 -11.44
C VAL A 14 -3.13 -0.54 -11.15
N SER A 15 -3.45 -0.75 -9.87
CA SER A 15 -4.78 -1.20 -9.46
C SER A 15 -5.07 -0.84 -8.01
N LEU A 16 -6.36 -0.76 -7.71
CA LEU A 16 -6.89 -0.49 -6.38
C LEU A 16 -7.88 -1.59 -6.02
N ARG A 17 -7.82 -2.08 -4.79
CA ARG A 17 -8.72 -3.13 -4.30
C ARG A 17 -9.14 -2.89 -2.88
N LEU A 18 -10.39 -3.25 -2.59
CA LEU A 18 -10.95 -3.22 -1.24
C LEU A 18 -11.04 -4.66 -0.71
N CYS A 19 -10.62 -4.84 0.52
CA CYS A 19 -10.79 -6.09 1.23
C CYS A 19 -12.18 -6.08 1.89
N LEU A 20 -13.07 -6.96 1.46
CA LEU A 20 -14.44 -7.02 1.97
C LEU A 20 -14.58 -7.98 3.16
N GLY A 21 -13.71 -8.97 3.23
CA GLY A 21 -13.70 -9.95 4.31
C GLY A 21 -12.45 -10.81 4.25
N SER A 22 -12.12 -11.48 5.35
CA SER A 22 -10.84 -12.21 5.47
C SER A 22 -10.68 -13.36 4.48
N ARG A 23 -11.78 -13.94 4.01
CA ARG A 23 -11.79 -15.05 3.04
C ARG A 23 -12.54 -14.72 1.77
N GLU A 24 -12.99 -13.49 1.63
CA GLU A 24 -13.69 -13.04 0.43
C GLU A 24 -12.68 -12.55 -0.61
N PRO A 25 -13.00 -12.68 -1.91
CA PRO A 25 -12.18 -12.07 -2.95
C PRO A 25 -12.08 -10.56 -2.75
N MET A 26 -10.92 -9.99 -3.09
CA MET A 26 -10.76 -8.55 -3.09
C MET A 26 -11.62 -7.92 -4.19
N LYS A 27 -12.18 -6.77 -3.91
CA LYS A 27 -12.98 -6.01 -4.89
C LYS A 27 -12.10 -5.01 -5.61
N GLU A 28 -11.89 -5.20 -6.90
CA GLU A 28 -11.17 -4.23 -7.73
C GLU A 28 -12.06 -3.02 -8.01
N VAL A 29 -11.49 -1.83 -7.88
CA VAL A 29 -12.19 -0.56 -8.11
C VAL A 29 -11.35 0.36 -8.98
N ALA A 30 -12.01 1.22 -9.77
CA ALA A 30 -11.32 2.18 -10.62
C ALA A 30 -10.84 3.40 -9.83
N GLN A 31 -11.50 3.71 -8.74
CA GLN A 31 -11.11 4.78 -7.82
C GLN A 31 -11.51 4.40 -6.39
N ALA A 32 -10.84 5.01 -5.43
CA ALA A 32 -11.11 4.78 -4.02
C ALA A 32 -11.05 6.10 -3.26
N ASN A 33 -11.87 6.19 -2.21
CA ASN A 33 -11.85 7.32 -1.29
C ASN A 33 -11.05 6.93 -0.05
N PHE A 34 -9.99 7.66 0.21
CA PHE A 34 -9.16 7.47 1.40
C PHE A 34 -9.62 8.45 2.46
N LEU A 35 -9.90 7.96 3.65
CA LEU A 35 -10.41 8.76 4.77
C LEU A 35 -9.27 9.05 5.74
N THR A 36 -9.01 10.32 6.01
CA THR A 36 -7.95 10.77 6.90
C THR A 36 -8.02 10.06 8.26
N GLY A 37 -6.94 9.39 8.65
CA GLY A 37 -6.84 8.69 9.93
C GLY A 37 -7.61 7.38 10.03
N GLN A 38 -8.33 6.96 8.98
CA GLN A 38 -9.22 5.80 9.06
C GLN A 38 -8.89 4.67 8.10
N GLY A 39 -8.50 4.97 6.86
CA GLY A 39 -8.22 3.98 5.84
C GLY A 39 -9.00 4.21 4.56
N MET A 40 -9.20 3.16 3.79
CA MET A 40 -9.98 3.19 2.55
C MET A 40 -11.45 2.93 2.83
N GLU A 41 -12.32 3.82 2.33
CA GLU A 41 -13.76 3.64 2.48
C GLU A 41 -14.22 2.34 1.81
N GLY A 42 -14.97 1.53 2.55
CA GLY A 42 -15.46 0.23 2.07
C GLY A 42 -14.53 -0.94 2.33
N ASP A 43 -13.32 -0.68 2.80
CA ASP A 43 -12.37 -1.74 3.17
C ASP A 43 -12.60 -2.17 4.62
N ARG A 44 -12.43 -3.47 4.90
CA ARG A 44 -12.65 -4.00 6.26
C ARG A 44 -11.66 -3.48 7.30
N HIS A 45 -10.52 -2.98 6.87
CA HIS A 45 -9.50 -2.45 7.78
C HIS A 45 -9.73 -0.97 8.14
N MET A 46 -10.73 -0.33 7.54
CA MET A 46 -11.10 1.03 7.89
C MET A 46 -11.66 1.06 9.30
N ARG A 47 -11.16 2.00 10.13
CA ARG A 47 -11.62 2.15 11.51
C ARG A 47 -11.66 3.62 11.89
N SER A 48 -12.76 4.01 12.54
CA SER A 48 -12.94 5.36 13.07
C SER A 48 -12.66 5.46 14.57
N ASP A 49 -12.29 4.34 15.23
CA ASP A 49 -12.10 4.26 16.69
C ASP A 49 -10.66 4.55 17.13
N GLY A 50 -9.76 4.87 16.21
CA GLY A 50 -8.35 5.14 16.52
C GLY A 50 -7.52 3.89 16.81
N LEU A 51 -8.06 2.69 16.61
CA LEU A 51 -7.34 1.44 16.77
C LEU A 51 -6.75 0.96 15.45
N ARG A 52 -5.72 0.12 15.52
CA ARG A 52 -5.04 -0.49 14.37
C ARG A 52 -4.59 0.52 13.32
N LEU A 53 -4.10 1.66 13.77
CA LEU A 53 -3.68 2.75 12.87
C LEU A 53 -2.56 2.35 11.92
N LYS A 54 -1.73 1.39 12.30
CA LYS A 54 -0.56 0.98 11.51
C LYS A 54 -0.87 0.01 10.37
N ARG A 55 -2.11 -0.44 10.23
CA ARG A 55 -2.48 -1.51 9.30
C ARG A 55 -3.72 -1.17 8.46
N GLN A 56 -3.87 0.09 8.08
CA GLN A 56 -5.06 0.52 7.34
C GLN A 56 -5.00 0.15 5.87
N VAL A 57 -3.82 0.20 5.26
CA VAL A 57 -3.63 0.00 3.82
C VAL A 57 -2.40 -0.85 3.60
N LEU A 58 -2.49 -1.80 2.68
CA LEU A 58 -1.35 -2.59 2.23
C LEU A 58 -0.96 -2.17 0.81
N VAL A 59 0.30 -1.84 0.62
CA VAL A 59 0.87 -1.37 -0.64
C VAL A 59 1.88 -2.39 -1.16
N MET A 60 1.78 -2.72 -2.45
CA MET A 60 2.68 -3.65 -3.13
C MET A 60 3.05 -3.09 -4.50
N ASP A 61 4.18 -3.50 -5.05
CA ASP A 61 4.59 -3.11 -6.39
C ASP A 61 4.52 -4.29 -7.35
N VAL A 62 4.17 -3.99 -8.60
CA VAL A 62 4.00 -5.02 -9.63
C VAL A 62 5.32 -5.68 -9.98
N GLU A 63 6.43 -4.96 -9.87
CA GLU A 63 7.77 -5.50 -10.15
C GLU A 63 8.11 -6.65 -9.18
N THR A 64 7.82 -6.47 -7.89
CA THR A 64 8.01 -7.53 -6.90
C THR A 64 7.05 -8.69 -7.12
N LEU A 65 5.78 -8.40 -7.43
CA LEU A 65 4.82 -9.46 -7.75
C LEU A 65 5.31 -10.31 -8.92
N ASN A 66 5.79 -9.67 -9.99
CA ASN A 66 6.33 -10.37 -11.15
C ASN A 66 7.54 -11.24 -10.81
N HIS A 67 8.39 -10.76 -9.90
CA HIS A 67 9.55 -11.52 -9.44
C HIS A 67 9.15 -12.85 -8.79
N PHE A 68 8.01 -12.89 -8.12
CA PHE A 68 7.48 -14.09 -7.46
C PHE A 68 6.41 -14.81 -8.28
N ASP A 69 6.25 -14.46 -9.57
CA ASP A 69 5.21 -15.03 -10.44
C ASP A 69 3.80 -14.86 -9.87
N LEU A 70 3.52 -13.69 -9.30
CA LEU A 70 2.23 -13.36 -8.72
C LEU A 70 1.51 -12.29 -9.52
N GLU A 71 0.18 -12.38 -9.51
CA GLU A 71 -0.70 -11.37 -10.12
C GLU A 71 -1.11 -10.31 -9.09
N PRO A 72 -1.42 -9.08 -9.53
CA PRO A 72 -2.00 -8.08 -8.65
C PRO A 72 -3.24 -8.62 -7.91
N GLY A 73 -3.31 -8.36 -6.62
CA GLY A 73 -4.40 -8.80 -5.75
C GLY A 73 -4.16 -10.13 -5.06
N GLN A 74 -3.26 -10.97 -5.55
CA GLN A 74 -3.03 -12.28 -4.95
C GLN A 74 -2.52 -12.21 -3.51
N VAL A 75 -1.68 -11.23 -3.19
CA VAL A 75 -1.20 -11.05 -1.81
C VAL A 75 -2.13 -10.15 -0.99
N ARG A 76 -3.32 -9.85 -1.53
CA ARG A 76 -4.38 -9.09 -0.88
C ARG A 76 -4.00 -7.64 -0.60
N GLU A 77 -3.19 -7.08 -1.47
CA GLU A 77 -2.84 -5.67 -1.37
C GLU A 77 -3.99 -4.77 -1.83
N ASN A 78 -4.12 -3.63 -1.17
CA ASN A 78 -5.09 -2.59 -1.53
C ASN A 78 -4.60 -1.78 -2.73
N ILE A 79 -3.32 -1.47 -2.76
CA ILE A 79 -2.71 -0.64 -3.80
C ILE A 79 -1.60 -1.43 -4.45
N THR A 80 -1.67 -1.59 -5.77
CA THR A 80 -0.58 -2.12 -6.57
C THR A 80 0.03 -0.98 -7.37
N LEU A 81 1.32 -0.73 -7.17
CA LEU A 81 2.07 0.35 -7.82
C LEU A 81 3.00 -0.20 -8.89
N LYS A 82 3.51 0.69 -9.72
CA LYS A 82 4.65 0.42 -10.60
C LYS A 82 5.61 1.61 -10.57
N GLY A 83 6.87 1.35 -10.87
CA GLY A 83 7.88 2.39 -11.02
C GLY A 83 8.46 2.92 -9.72
N LEU A 84 8.13 2.31 -8.59
CA LEU A 84 8.62 2.72 -7.28
C LEU A 84 9.20 1.51 -6.57
N ASP A 85 10.48 1.61 -6.18
CA ASP A 85 11.14 0.54 -5.45
C ASP A 85 10.80 0.62 -3.97
N LEU A 86 9.90 -0.25 -3.52
CA LEU A 86 9.44 -0.27 -2.12
C LEU A 86 10.55 -0.65 -1.13
N SER A 87 11.64 -1.29 -1.58
CA SER A 87 12.75 -1.64 -0.69
C SER A 87 13.51 -0.42 -0.18
N THR A 88 13.35 0.73 -0.83
CA THR A 88 13.96 2.00 -0.42
C THR A 88 13.09 2.80 0.55
N ILE A 89 11.91 2.29 0.88
CA ILE A 89 10.93 2.99 1.71
C ILE A 89 10.81 2.27 3.05
N SER A 90 10.78 3.03 4.12
CA SER A 90 10.69 2.50 5.47
C SER A 90 9.70 3.27 6.32
N ALA A 91 9.43 2.74 7.52
CA ALA A 91 8.50 3.36 8.46
C ALA A 91 8.86 4.84 8.68
N GLY A 92 7.87 5.69 8.64
CA GLY A 92 8.02 7.15 8.76
C GLY A 92 8.09 7.88 7.44
N ASP A 93 8.41 7.18 6.34
CA ASP A 93 8.38 7.79 5.01
C ASP A 93 6.95 8.03 4.56
N ARG A 94 6.77 9.00 3.68
CA ARG A 94 5.46 9.34 3.14
C ARG A 94 5.40 9.07 1.65
N VAL A 95 4.28 8.50 1.24
CA VAL A 95 3.99 8.22 -0.16
C VAL A 95 2.77 9.04 -0.55
N SER A 96 2.89 9.82 -1.62
CA SER A 96 1.79 10.61 -2.16
C SER A 96 1.10 9.84 -3.28
N LEU A 97 -0.23 9.82 -3.24
CA LEU A 97 -1.06 9.19 -4.27
C LEU A 97 -1.89 10.28 -4.95
N GLY A 98 -1.63 10.55 -6.22
CA GLY A 98 -2.29 11.63 -6.92
C GLY A 98 -2.00 12.99 -6.28
N ALA A 99 -2.97 13.91 -6.37
CA ALA A 99 -2.79 15.28 -5.90
C ALA A 99 -3.00 15.43 -4.39
N ASP A 100 -3.85 14.61 -3.78
CA ASP A 100 -4.36 14.90 -2.44
C ASP A 100 -4.00 13.89 -1.36
N VAL A 101 -3.85 12.62 -1.70
CA VAL A 101 -3.69 11.57 -0.69
C VAL A 101 -2.23 11.42 -0.28
N VAL A 102 -2.01 11.34 1.03
CA VAL A 102 -0.68 11.07 1.60
C VAL A 102 -0.80 9.90 2.56
N LEU A 103 0.02 8.89 2.34
CA LEU A 103 0.15 7.74 3.21
C LEU A 103 1.45 7.86 4.01
N GLU A 104 1.38 7.58 5.31
CA GLU A 104 2.57 7.37 6.12
C GLU A 104 2.85 5.87 6.16
N ILE A 105 4.03 5.46 5.76
CA ILE A 105 4.44 4.06 5.84
C ILE A 105 4.72 3.72 7.30
N THR A 106 4.14 2.63 7.77
CA THR A 106 4.22 2.22 9.17
C THR A 106 5.14 1.03 9.39
N GLY A 107 5.46 0.28 8.35
CA GLY A 107 6.39 -0.83 8.41
C GLY A 107 6.13 -1.86 7.33
N ASP A 108 6.91 -2.92 7.36
CA ASP A 108 6.75 -4.05 6.46
C ASP A 108 5.55 -4.91 6.89
N CYS A 109 4.87 -5.49 5.92
CA CYS A 109 3.86 -6.51 6.18
C CYS A 109 4.55 -7.86 6.31
N GLU A 110 4.41 -8.50 7.46
CA GLU A 110 4.97 -9.83 7.65
C GLU A 110 4.17 -10.87 6.85
N PRO A 111 4.84 -11.80 6.18
CA PRO A 111 4.16 -12.91 5.50
C PRO A 111 3.42 -13.79 6.51
N CYS A 112 2.27 -14.28 6.12
CA CYS A 112 1.48 -15.20 6.94
C CYS A 112 1.27 -16.52 6.19
N SER A 113 0.66 -17.48 6.87
CA SER A 113 0.39 -18.80 6.29
C SER A 113 -0.45 -18.77 5.02
N ARG A 114 -1.18 -17.68 4.77
CA ARG A 114 -1.96 -17.50 3.54
C ARG A 114 -1.07 -17.43 2.30
N MET A 115 0.18 -17.02 2.45
CA MET A 115 1.12 -17.02 1.33
C MET A 115 1.38 -18.43 0.84
N ASP A 116 1.48 -19.40 1.75
CA ASP A 116 1.65 -20.81 1.39
C ASP A 116 0.39 -21.42 0.78
N GLU A 117 -0.77 -20.84 1.03
CA GLU A 117 -2.01 -21.25 0.33
C GLU A 117 -2.00 -20.84 -1.15
N ILE A 118 -1.29 -19.77 -1.49
CA ILE A 118 -1.10 -19.33 -2.88
C ILE A 118 -0.15 -20.30 -3.58
N ARG A 119 0.98 -20.57 -2.96
CA ARG A 119 2.00 -21.49 -3.46
C ARG A 119 2.83 -21.98 -2.28
N PRO A 120 3.04 -23.31 -2.13
CA PRO A 120 3.88 -23.84 -1.06
C PRO A 120 5.28 -23.21 -1.08
N GLY A 121 5.73 -22.74 0.09
CA GLY A 121 7.04 -22.10 0.24
C GLY A 121 7.04 -20.59 0.02
N LEU A 122 5.94 -20.00 -0.46
CA LEU A 122 5.89 -18.57 -0.74
C LEU A 122 6.10 -17.72 0.51
N LYS A 123 5.62 -18.17 1.66
CA LYS A 123 5.78 -17.43 2.91
C LYS A 123 7.25 -17.12 3.21
N GLU A 124 8.13 -18.11 3.04
CA GLU A 124 9.57 -17.91 3.24
C GLU A 124 10.21 -17.09 2.11
N GLU A 125 9.82 -17.36 0.87
CA GLU A 125 10.38 -16.69 -0.29
C GLU A 125 10.12 -15.19 -0.28
N ILE A 126 8.93 -14.78 0.12
CA ILE A 126 8.49 -13.38 0.06
C ILE A 126 8.80 -12.60 1.35
N ASP A 127 9.41 -13.23 2.34
CA ASP A 127 9.76 -12.56 3.59
C ASP A 127 10.63 -11.33 3.33
N GLY A 128 10.25 -10.20 3.94
CA GLY A 128 10.89 -8.92 3.70
C GLY A 128 10.41 -8.19 2.44
N LYS A 129 9.58 -8.83 1.60
CA LYS A 129 9.09 -8.27 0.34
C LYS A 129 7.59 -8.44 0.17
N ARG A 130 6.86 -8.64 1.28
CA ARG A 130 5.41 -8.88 1.32
C ARG A 130 4.59 -7.61 1.12
N GLY A 131 5.22 -6.45 1.05
CA GLY A 131 4.58 -5.17 0.92
C GLY A 131 4.74 -4.30 2.15
N LEU A 132 4.24 -3.08 2.05
CA LEU A 132 4.32 -2.08 3.10
C LEU A 132 2.95 -1.77 3.65
N LEU A 133 2.86 -1.66 4.97
CA LEU A 133 1.67 -1.20 5.67
C LEU A 133 1.70 0.31 5.79
N ALA A 134 0.52 0.92 5.73
CA ALA A 134 0.41 2.37 5.75
C ALA A 134 -0.81 2.86 6.53
N PHE A 135 -0.70 4.11 6.95
CA PHE A 135 -1.71 4.92 7.62
C PHE A 135 -2.10 6.07 6.68
N VAL A 136 -3.39 6.38 6.60
CA VAL A 136 -3.86 7.51 5.78
C VAL A 136 -3.65 8.81 6.56
N GLU A 137 -2.58 9.53 6.25
CA GLU A 137 -2.28 10.80 6.89
C GLU A 137 -3.18 11.91 6.36
N LYS A 138 -3.42 11.92 5.05
CA LYS A 138 -4.32 12.87 4.39
C LYS A 138 -5.15 12.12 3.35
N GLY A 139 -6.45 12.24 3.46
CA GLY A 139 -7.40 11.56 2.59
C GLY A 139 -7.74 12.31 1.32
N GLY A 140 -8.52 11.67 0.48
CA GLY A 140 -8.98 12.17 -0.81
C GLY A 140 -9.33 11.02 -1.73
N VAL A 141 -9.73 11.34 -2.95
CA VAL A 141 -10.08 10.35 -3.97
C VAL A 141 -8.87 10.12 -4.89
N VAL A 142 -8.59 8.85 -5.15
CA VAL A 142 -7.48 8.44 -6.04
C VAL A 142 -8.02 7.46 -7.07
N SER A 143 -7.54 7.59 -8.29
CA SER A 143 -7.92 6.73 -9.41
C SER A 143 -6.74 5.88 -9.87
N VAL A 144 -7.05 4.73 -10.48
CA VAL A 144 -6.04 3.94 -11.20
C VAL A 144 -5.37 4.83 -12.24
N GLY A 145 -4.05 4.74 -12.37
CA GLY A 145 -3.26 5.58 -13.25
C GLY A 145 -2.74 6.86 -12.61
N SER A 146 -3.20 7.21 -11.41
CA SER A 146 -2.68 8.38 -10.68
C SER A 146 -1.19 8.22 -10.39
N GLU A 147 -0.48 9.34 -10.41
CA GLU A 147 0.95 9.38 -10.12
C GLU A 147 1.21 9.10 -8.65
N VAL A 148 2.32 8.43 -8.39
CA VAL A 148 2.78 8.10 -7.04
C VAL A 148 4.13 8.76 -6.82
N GLY A 149 4.29 9.39 -5.68
CA GLY A 149 5.55 10.02 -5.31
C GLY A 149 6.00 9.65 -3.92
N ILE A 150 7.29 9.84 -3.67
CA ILE A 150 7.88 9.70 -2.34
C ILE A 150 8.23 11.09 -1.82
N ASN A 151 7.83 11.37 -0.58
CA ASN A 151 8.28 12.55 0.14
C ASN A 151 9.46 12.13 1.02
N THR A 152 10.63 12.64 0.71
CA THR A 152 11.84 12.41 1.51
C THR A 152 12.28 13.72 2.16
N PHE A 153 13.00 13.60 3.28
CA PHE A 153 13.62 14.74 3.91
C PHE A 153 15.07 14.84 3.46
N GLN A 154 15.47 16.03 3.03
CA GLN A 154 16.87 16.35 2.80
C GLN A 154 17.35 17.26 3.93
N LEU A 155 18.45 16.89 4.51
CA LEU A 155 19.11 17.66 5.58
C LEU A 155 20.09 18.66 5.00
#